data_052f0e06a10089c929aa113d14567ee9
#
_entry.id   052f0e06a10089c929aa113d14567ee9
#
_cell.length_a   1.000
_cell.length_b   1.000
_cell.length_c   1.000
_cell.angle_alpha   90.00
_cell.angle_beta   90.00
_cell.angle_gamma   90.00
#
_symmetry.space_group_name_H-M   'P 1'
#
loop_
_entity.id
_entity.type
_entity.pdbx_description
1 polymer ?
#
loop_
_entity_poly.entity_id
_entity_poly.type
_entity_poly.pdbx_seq_one_letter_code
_entity_poly.pdbx_strand_id
1 'polypeptide(L)'
;MENEILTGKNVNEAKKKVTDEEVDKLLKSAQEQLRKEIPVELTKEERETIEKEKRKAEELAATKRREEQEAREKAEREAREREERAARIAKEKAEQEAREKAEREAREREAGATRIAKEKTEQETAAAVVEEPYVLPAREAVEDKDRITVGRVIGMFFEAVWTLFKLVVVVSVVIGVVGFLLSRNYVVRGRCGDRQSLTVMTESSEALQNHMQEKENVKAWISSVKREKLHMEADDGKILVARQIVVDDNVKQWAVILHGFNGSMEDVYDVAMHYAKEGYNVLLPDLRACGESEGSMIGMGWLDRMDVINWMDVILKDHPDAEIVIHGVDMGADTALMLSGEPLKSSVKAIVAESAYTSAWEVVKTEYKTRHEKWPTFPILNMMNPVLKIWAGYSLKEADATKQVKNATVPILLIQGGKDTYTPESMASQLEQAIASQHELLTIPDGAHGDCRYADRDTYYNKIFEFVGGYVE
;
A
#
# COMPACT_ATOMS: atom_id res chain seq x y z
N MET A 1 32.61 3.71 35.42
CA MET A 1 33.19 4.42 34.27
C MET A 1 32.10 4.51 33.23
N GLU A 2 31.69 5.71 33.00
CA GLU A 2 30.43 6.19 32.51
C GLU A 2 30.19 5.85 31.03
N ASN A 3 29.03 5.28 30.74
CA ASN A 3 28.46 5.20 29.38
C ASN A 3 27.68 6.49 29.12
N GLU A 4 28.22 7.40 28.36
CA GLU A 4 27.49 8.55 27.81
C GLU A 4 26.51 8.08 26.74
N ILE A 5 25.25 8.28 27.04
CA ILE A 5 24.11 8.14 26.15
C ILE A 5 24.18 9.29 25.14
N LEU A 6 24.54 9.01 23.91
CA LEU A 6 24.43 9.94 22.79
C LEU A 6 22.95 10.18 22.46
N THR A 7 22.43 11.28 22.94
CA THR A 7 21.09 11.77 22.65
C THR A 7 20.99 12.29 21.21
N GLY A 8 19.84 12.03 20.57
CA GLY A 8 19.49 12.26 19.16
C GLY A 8 19.56 13.69 18.61
N LYS A 9 20.52 14.51 19.07
CA LYS A 9 20.81 15.84 18.51
C LYS A 9 21.87 15.85 17.40
N ASN A 10 22.67 14.80 17.27
CA ASN A 10 23.78 14.78 16.31
C ASN A 10 23.45 14.22 14.92
N VAL A 11 22.20 13.73 14.68
CA VAL A 11 21.82 13.20 13.36
C VAL A 11 21.32 14.30 12.40
N ASN A 12 20.95 15.47 12.91
CA ASN A 12 20.50 16.59 12.06
C ASN A 12 21.62 17.51 11.54
N GLU A 13 22.85 17.38 12.02
CA GLU A 13 23.99 18.16 11.51
C GLU A 13 24.67 17.55 10.28
N ALA A 14 24.47 16.27 9.97
CA ALA A 14 25.10 15.60 8.83
C ALA A 14 24.41 15.86 7.47
N LYS A 15 23.27 16.57 7.43
CA LYS A 15 22.64 17.06 6.19
C LYS A 15 22.89 18.54 5.96
N LYS A 16 24.14 18.98 6.10
CA LYS A 16 24.52 20.29 5.60
C LYS A 16 24.53 20.22 4.07
N LYS A 17 23.51 20.81 3.44
CA LYS A 17 23.52 21.06 1.99
C LYS A 17 24.79 21.81 1.70
N VAL A 18 25.66 21.22 0.91
CA VAL A 18 26.84 21.92 0.35
C VAL A 18 26.26 23.11 -0.40
N THR A 19 26.60 24.32 0.00
CA THR A 19 26.07 25.52 -0.63
C THR A 19 26.80 25.75 -1.96
N ASP A 20 26.12 26.36 -2.92
CA ASP A 20 26.72 26.71 -4.23
C ASP A 20 28.07 27.45 -4.06
N GLU A 21 28.23 28.20 -2.97
CA GLU A 21 29.46 28.90 -2.61
C GLU A 21 30.60 27.96 -2.19
N GLU A 22 30.31 26.84 -1.56
CA GLU A 22 31.30 25.79 -1.21
C GLU A 22 31.74 25.00 -2.44
N VAL A 23 30.82 24.72 -3.37
CA VAL A 23 31.11 24.08 -4.66
C VAL A 23 31.96 24.99 -5.53
N ASP A 24 31.66 26.28 -5.62
CA ASP A 24 32.47 27.28 -6.34
C ASP A 24 33.86 27.42 -5.73
N LYS A 25 33.98 27.32 -4.43
CA LYS A 25 35.27 27.41 -3.73
C LYS A 25 36.14 26.17 -3.99
N LEU A 26 35.53 24.99 -4.01
CA LEU A 26 36.20 23.72 -4.36
C LEU A 26 36.62 23.69 -5.83
N LEU A 27 35.77 24.18 -6.74
CA LEU A 27 36.08 24.29 -8.17
C LEU A 27 37.23 25.27 -8.42
N LYS A 28 37.27 26.44 -7.76
CA LYS A 28 38.36 27.40 -7.84
C LYS A 28 39.68 26.84 -7.28
N SER A 29 39.61 26.10 -6.16
CA SER A 29 40.76 25.43 -5.56
C SER A 29 41.34 24.34 -6.47
N ALA A 30 40.47 23.51 -7.07
CA ALA A 30 40.89 22.49 -8.03
C ALA A 30 41.48 23.09 -9.32
N GLN A 31 40.90 24.17 -9.81
CA GLN A 31 41.45 24.90 -10.97
C GLN A 31 42.82 25.55 -10.68
N GLU A 32 43.05 26.00 -9.45
CA GLU A 32 44.31 26.60 -9.03
C GLU A 32 45.40 25.54 -8.78
N GLN A 33 45.02 24.33 -8.31
CA GLN A 33 45.93 23.17 -8.22
C GLN A 33 46.33 22.65 -9.61
N LEU A 34 45.37 22.49 -10.53
CA LEU A 34 45.66 22.11 -11.92
C LEU A 34 46.56 23.12 -12.66
N ARG A 35 46.48 24.40 -12.34
CA ARG A 35 47.39 25.43 -12.90
C ARG A 35 48.84 25.31 -12.39
N LYS A 36 49.08 24.72 -11.24
CA LYS A 36 50.40 24.58 -10.64
C LYS A 36 51.17 23.33 -11.07
N GLU A 37 50.48 22.33 -11.61
CA GLU A 37 51.06 21.01 -11.89
C GLU A 37 51.35 20.73 -13.37
N ILE A 38 51.10 21.66 -14.32
CA ILE A 38 51.36 21.40 -15.75
C ILE A 38 52.24 22.52 -16.34
N PRO A 39 53.56 22.38 -16.38
CA PRO A 39 54.43 23.13 -17.26
C PRO A 39 54.65 22.32 -18.55
N VAL A 40 53.62 22.21 -19.40
CA VAL A 40 53.76 21.69 -20.77
C VAL A 40 53.21 22.76 -21.71
N GLU A 41 54.02 23.24 -22.65
CA GLU A 41 53.53 24.06 -23.76
C GLU A 41 52.58 23.21 -24.59
N LEU A 42 51.25 23.36 -24.32
CA LEU A 42 50.20 22.74 -25.11
C LEU A 42 50.29 23.17 -26.56
N THR A 43 50.22 22.24 -27.46
CA THR A 43 50.16 22.51 -28.90
C THR A 43 48.89 23.32 -29.26
N LYS A 44 48.86 23.97 -30.37
CA LYS A 44 47.72 24.77 -30.80
C LYS A 44 46.44 23.90 -30.91
N GLU A 45 46.54 22.65 -31.37
CA GLU A 45 45.45 21.71 -31.49
C GLU A 45 44.89 21.26 -30.13
N GLU A 46 45.75 21.05 -29.14
CA GLU A 46 45.31 20.68 -27.78
C GLU A 46 44.55 21.83 -27.10
N ARG A 47 44.99 23.09 -27.31
CA ARG A 47 44.26 24.25 -26.80
C ARG A 47 42.88 24.41 -27.44
N GLU A 48 42.77 24.23 -28.75
CA GLU A 48 41.50 24.28 -29.47
C GLU A 48 40.53 23.13 -29.02
N THR A 49 41.06 21.95 -28.72
CA THR A 49 40.26 20.82 -28.22
C THR A 49 39.72 21.08 -26.83
N ILE A 50 40.57 21.58 -25.90
CA ILE A 50 40.16 21.93 -24.54
C ILE A 50 39.14 23.07 -24.55
N GLU A 51 39.26 24.06 -25.41
CA GLU A 51 38.31 25.15 -25.52
C GLU A 51 36.95 24.67 -26.07
N LYS A 52 36.96 23.75 -27.00
CA LYS A 52 35.76 23.12 -27.55
C LYS A 52 35.02 22.26 -26.50
N GLU A 53 35.75 21.49 -25.71
CA GLU A 53 35.18 20.71 -24.61
C GLU A 53 34.61 21.62 -23.50
N LYS A 54 35.31 22.70 -23.18
CA LYS A 54 34.82 23.70 -22.22
C LYS A 54 33.52 24.34 -22.67
N ARG A 55 33.39 24.72 -23.93
CA ARG A 55 32.14 25.27 -24.50
C ARG A 55 30.99 24.24 -24.43
N LYS A 56 31.25 22.97 -24.75
CA LYS A 56 30.26 21.92 -24.62
C LYS A 56 29.80 21.71 -23.18
N ALA A 57 30.73 21.76 -22.23
CA ALA A 57 30.39 21.61 -20.80
C ALA A 57 29.56 22.82 -20.29
N GLU A 58 29.87 24.05 -20.75
CA GLU A 58 29.11 25.27 -20.43
C GLU A 58 27.67 25.20 -21.03
N GLU A 59 27.51 24.74 -22.27
CA GLU A 59 26.21 24.55 -22.91
C GLU A 59 25.37 23.48 -22.18
N LEU A 60 26.00 22.37 -21.80
CA LEU A 60 25.31 21.31 -21.04
C LEU A 60 24.87 21.79 -19.64
N ALA A 61 25.73 22.57 -18.97
CA ALA A 61 25.40 23.17 -17.67
C ALA A 61 24.24 24.19 -17.79
N ALA A 62 24.23 25.00 -18.85
CA ALA A 62 23.14 25.94 -19.12
C ALA A 62 21.82 25.22 -19.40
N THR A 63 21.84 24.14 -20.18
CA THR A 63 20.66 23.33 -20.47
C THR A 63 20.09 22.70 -19.19
N LYS A 64 20.95 22.11 -18.34
CA LYS A 64 20.50 21.54 -17.05
C LYS A 64 19.89 22.58 -16.12
N ARG A 65 20.48 23.77 -16.01
CA ARG A 65 19.90 24.87 -15.20
C ARG A 65 18.53 25.30 -15.69
N ARG A 66 18.34 25.30 -17.01
CA ARG A 66 17.04 25.63 -17.60
C ARG A 66 15.99 24.54 -17.32
N GLU A 67 16.35 23.28 -17.45
CA GLU A 67 15.47 22.13 -17.12
C GLU A 67 15.10 22.14 -15.63
N GLU A 68 16.04 22.41 -14.73
CA GLU A 68 15.79 22.53 -13.29
C GLU A 68 14.84 23.70 -12.97
N GLN A 69 15.03 24.83 -13.66
CA GLN A 69 14.13 25.99 -13.48
C GLN A 69 12.72 25.68 -13.97
N GLU A 70 12.57 25.08 -15.14
CA GLU A 70 11.27 24.68 -15.70
C GLU A 70 10.56 23.64 -14.80
N ALA A 71 11.33 22.67 -14.26
CA ALA A 71 10.81 21.70 -13.30
C ALA A 71 10.34 22.35 -11.99
N ARG A 72 11.08 23.35 -11.50
CA ARG A 72 10.71 24.10 -10.30
C ARG A 72 9.45 24.94 -10.51
N GLU A 73 9.36 25.66 -11.63
CA GLU A 73 8.17 26.45 -11.97
C GLU A 73 6.91 25.56 -12.14
N LYS A 74 7.09 24.37 -12.74
CA LYS A 74 6.01 23.37 -12.85
C LYS A 74 5.56 22.87 -11.48
N ALA A 75 6.50 22.54 -10.59
CA ALA A 75 6.19 22.10 -9.25
C ALA A 75 5.47 23.15 -8.41
N GLU A 76 5.89 24.43 -8.53
CA GLU A 76 5.20 25.55 -7.86
C GLU A 76 3.77 25.77 -8.39
N ARG A 77 3.57 25.61 -9.69
CA ARG A 77 2.23 25.69 -10.30
C ARG A 77 1.32 24.56 -9.80
N GLU A 78 1.82 23.31 -9.82
CA GLU A 78 1.06 22.17 -9.31
C GLU A 78 0.74 22.30 -7.81
N ALA A 79 1.65 22.86 -7.02
CA ALA A 79 1.42 23.12 -5.61
C ALA A 79 0.28 24.14 -5.40
N ARG A 80 0.23 25.23 -6.17
CA ARG A 80 -0.85 26.22 -6.13
C ARG A 80 -2.19 25.62 -6.54
N GLU A 81 -2.22 24.84 -7.62
CA GLU A 81 -3.45 24.17 -8.08
C GLU A 81 -3.98 23.17 -7.02
N ARG A 82 -3.09 22.47 -6.31
CA ARG A 82 -3.47 21.59 -5.18
C ARG A 82 -4.04 22.37 -4.01
N GLU A 83 -3.45 23.52 -3.66
CA GLU A 83 -3.92 24.37 -2.58
C GLU A 83 -5.29 24.98 -2.89
N GLU A 84 -5.50 25.49 -4.10
CA GLU A 84 -6.81 25.99 -4.56
C GLU A 84 -7.88 24.90 -4.56
N ARG A 85 -7.53 23.68 -5.02
CA ARG A 85 -8.45 22.53 -4.98
C ARG A 85 -8.80 22.13 -3.53
N ALA A 86 -7.82 22.12 -2.64
CA ALA A 86 -8.07 21.83 -1.23
C ALA A 86 -8.96 22.88 -0.56
N ALA A 87 -8.74 24.16 -0.86
CA ALA A 87 -9.58 25.26 -0.37
C ALA A 87 -11.04 25.14 -0.88
N ARG A 88 -11.24 24.76 -2.14
CA ARG A 88 -12.58 24.54 -2.71
C ARG A 88 -13.30 23.38 -2.03
N ILE A 89 -12.62 22.25 -1.83
CA ILE A 89 -13.19 21.08 -1.13
C ILE A 89 -13.54 21.43 0.32
N ALA A 90 -12.67 22.18 1.02
CA ALA A 90 -12.95 22.63 2.39
C ALA A 90 -14.18 23.52 2.46
N LYS A 91 -14.38 24.42 1.49
CA LYS A 91 -15.57 25.29 1.41
C LYS A 91 -16.84 24.48 1.16
N GLU A 92 -16.83 23.56 0.19
CA GLU A 92 -17.97 22.69 -0.12
C GLU A 92 -18.37 21.85 1.11
N LYS A 93 -17.39 21.32 1.83
CA LYS A 93 -17.63 20.56 3.06
C LYS A 93 -18.24 21.40 4.17
N ALA A 94 -17.76 22.62 4.37
CA ALA A 94 -18.33 23.55 5.35
C ALA A 94 -19.79 23.96 5.01
N GLU A 95 -20.09 24.14 3.73
CA GLU A 95 -21.47 24.41 3.26
C GLU A 95 -22.39 23.21 3.48
N GLN A 96 -21.88 21.99 3.27
CA GLN A 96 -22.65 20.76 3.53
C GLN A 96 -22.94 20.57 5.01
N GLU A 97 -21.94 20.74 5.87
CA GLU A 97 -22.09 20.67 7.34
C GLU A 97 -23.09 21.72 7.85
N ALA A 98 -23.07 22.93 7.28
CA ALA A 98 -24.03 23.99 7.65
C ALA A 98 -25.47 23.61 7.22
N ARG A 99 -25.66 22.97 6.06
CA ARG A 99 -26.99 22.48 5.60
C ARG A 99 -27.50 21.36 6.50
N GLU A 100 -26.65 20.37 6.81
CA GLU A 100 -27.03 19.25 7.69
C GLU A 100 -27.41 19.73 9.10
N LYS A 101 -26.67 20.73 9.62
CA LYS A 101 -27.00 21.37 10.90
C LYS A 101 -28.35 22.08 10.87
N ALA A 102 -28.62 22.85 9.83
CA ALA A 102 -29.89 23.56 9.66
C ALA A 102 -31.08 22.57 9.53
N GLU A 103 -30.92 21.48 8.78
CA GLU A 103 -31.94 20.43 8.68
C GLU A 103 -32.20 19.73 10.01
N ARG A 104 -31.16 19.47 10.78
CA ARG A 104 -31.28 18.89 12.11
C ARG A 104 -32.04 19.79 13.06
N GLU A 105 -31.70 21.09 13.09
CA GLU A 105 -32.41 22.07 13.91
C GLU A 105 -33.90 22.23 13.48
N ALA A 106 -34.19 22.14 12.19
CA ALA A 106 -35.56 22.15 11.69
C ALA A 106 -36.36 20.93 12.16
N ARG A 107 -35.80 19.73 12.07
CA ARG A 107 -36.44 18.49 12.57
C ARG A 107 -36.65 18.51 14.08
N GLU A 108 -35.71 19.06 14.85
CA GLU A 108 -35.84 19.20 16.31
C GLU A 108 -36.98 20.18 16.69
N ARG A 109 -37.15 21.29 15.93
CA ARG A 109 -38.27 22.23 16.11
C ARG A 109 -39.62 21.58 15.78
N GLU A 110 -39.70 20.81 14.69
CA GLU A 110 -40.94 20.13 14.26
C GLU A 110 -41.33 19.03 15.27
N ALA A 111 -40.33 18.25 15.78
CA ALA A 111 -40.56 17.27 16.83
C ALA A 111 -41.02 17.94 18.15
N GLY A 112 -40.45 19.09 18.48
CA GLY A 112 -40.87 19.89 19.65
C GLY A 112 -42.31 20.40 19.55
N ALA A 113 -42.69 20.90 18.38
CA ALA A 113 -44.06 21.37 18.10
C ALA A 113 -45.07 20.20 18.17
N THR A 114 -44.72 19.04 17.63
CA THR A 114 -45.61 17.86 17.66
C THR A 114 -45.79 17.35 19.10
N ARG A 115 -44.73 17.42 19.94
CA ARG A 115 -44.81 17.03 21.33
C ARG A 115 -45.71 17.96 22.14
N ILE A 116 -45.59 19.28 21.93
CA ILE A 116 -46.43 20.29 22.60
C ILE A 116 -47.91 20.11 22.19
N ALA A 117 -48.17 19.84 20.89
CA ALA A 117 -49.53 19.58 20.41
C ALA A 117 -50.14 18.33 21.08
N LYS A 118 -49.35 17.24 21.22
CA LYS A 118 -49.79 16.01 21.88
C LYS A 118 -50.06 16.21 23.37
N GLU A 119 -49.20 16.95 24.10
CA GLU A 119 -49.38 17.30 25.53
C GLU A 119 -50.64 18.15 25.72
N LYS A 120 -50.98 19.08 24.84
CA LYS A 120 -52.24 19.85 24.89
C LYS A 120 -53.46 18.98 24.72
N THR A 121 -53.43 18.04 23.75
CA THR A 121 -54.53 17.12 23.49
C THR A 121 -54.77 16.17 24.65
N GLU A 122 -53.69 15.70 25.30
CA GLU A 122 -53.78 14.87 26.50
C GLU A 122 -54.31 15.63 27.73
N GLN A 123 -53.98 16.92 27.88
CA GLN A 123 -54.55 17.77 28.95
C GLN A 123 -56.03 18.08 28.69
N GLU A 124 -56.45 18.32 27.48
CA GLU A 124 -57.87 18.56 27.13
C GLU A 124 -58.73 17.31 27.33
N THR A 125 -58.22 16.11 27.01
CA THR A 125 -58.88 14.83 27.27
C THR A 125 -58.95 14.48 28.75
N ALA A 126 -57.93 14.84 29.53
CA ALA A 126 -57.94 14.63 30.98
C ALA A 126 -58.92 15.55 31.73
N ALA A 127 -59.22 16.74 31.19
CA ALA A 127 -60.12 17.71 31.79
C ALA A 127 -61.64 17.37 31.53
N ALA A 128 -61.92 16.47 30.57
CA ALA A 128 -63.29 16.08 30.19
C ALA A 128 -63.92 14.90 30.96
N VAL A 129 -63.14 14.27 31.87
CA VAL A 129 -63.63 13.15 32.68
C VAL A 129 -63.67 13.53 34.16
N VAL A 130 -64.63 14.31 34.56
CA VAL A 130 -65.05 14.46 35.95
C VAL A 130 -66.41 13.81 36.14
N GLU A 131 -66.43 12.52 36.50
CA GLU A 131 -67.59 11.87 37.05
C GLU A 131 -67.41 11.70 38.57
N GLU A 132 -68.53 11.84 39.29
CA GLU A 132 -68.62 11.91 40.76
C GLU A 132 -68.00 10.74 41.52
N PRO A 133 -67.56 10.93 42.76
CA PRO A 133 -66.84 9.91 43.51
C PRO A 133 -67.81 8.92 44.15
N TYR A 134 -67.74 7.67 43.74
CA TYR A 134 -68.28 6.53 44.48
C TYR A 134 -67.41 6.23 45.71
N VAL A 135 -67.92 6.45 46.93
CA VAL A 135 -67.23 6.21 48.18
C VAL A 135 -67.36 4.74 48.60
N LEU A 136 -66.28 3.98 48.51
CA LEU A 136 -66.15 2.66 49.17
C LEU A 136 -65.52 2.84 50.57
N PRO A 137 -65.96 1.99 51.57
CA PRO A 137 -65.44 2.08 52.92
C PRO A 137 -63.95 1.70 52.99
N ALA A 138 -63.24 2.46 53.87
CA ALA A 138 -61.80 2.30 54.09
C ALA A 138 -61.43 0.87 54.51
N ARG A 139 -60.60 0.20 53.72
CA ARG A 139 -59.79 -0.93 54.14
C ARG A 139 -58.47 -0.37 54.64
N GLU A 140 -58.10 -0.71 55.86
CA GLU A 140 -56.79 -0.44 56.43
C GLU A 140 -55.70 -0.92 55.49
N ALA A 141 -54.88 0.00 55.01
CA ALA A 141 -53.74 -0.32 54.17
C ALA A 141 -52.61 -0.86 55.05
N VAL A 142 -52.40 -2.18 54.94
CA VAL A 142 -51.12 -2.77 55.34
C VAL A 142 -50.10 -2.25 54.35
N GLU A 143 -49.18 -1.38 54.78
CA GLU A 143 -48.01 -0.95 53.99
C GLU A 143 -47.13 -2.17 53.68
N ASP A 144 -47.39 -2.81 52.57
CA ASP A 144 -46.51 -3.86 52.01
C ASP A 144 -45.38 -3.13 51.23
N LYS A 145 -44.37 -2.70 51.99
CA LYS A 145 -43.20 -1.95 51.44
C LYS A 145 -42.35 -2.77 50.48
N ASP A 146 -42.57 -4.10 50.36
CA ASP A 146 -41.72 -5.00 49.60
C ASP A 146 -42.36 -5.59 48.32
N ARG A 147 -43.60 -5.19 47.97
CA ARG A 147 -44.19 -5.63 46.70
C ARG A 147 -43.51 -4.98 45.50
N ILE A 148 -42.66 -5.75 44.84
CA ILE A 148 -42.13 -5.39 43.51
C ILE A 148 -43.32 -5.41 42.53
N THR A 149 -43.86 -4.24 42.19
CA THR A 149 -44.94 -4.14 41.20
C THR A 149 -44.43 -4.53 39.83
N VAL A 150 -45.23 -5.25 39.01
CA VAL A 150 -44.93 -5.68 37.65
C VAL A 150 -44.39 -4.49 36.81
N GLY A 151 -44.97 -3.30 37.00
CA GLY A 151 -44.50 -2.07 36.34
C GLY A 151 -43.06 -1.67 36.70
N ARG A 152 -42.62 -1.94 37.94
CA ARG A 152 -41.25 -1.68 38.39
C ARG A 152 -40.24 -2.64 37.77
N VAL A 153 -40.62 -3.94 37.64
CA VAL A 153 -39.81 -4.97 36.94
C VAL A 153 -39.70 -4.65 35.49
N ILE A 154 -40.77 -4.24 34.80
CA ILE A 154 -40.76 -3.82 33.41
C ILE A 154 -39.88 -2.59 33.23
N GLY A 155 -39.97 -1.58 34.11
CA GLY A 155 -39.13 -0.38 34.10
C GLY A 155 -37.64 -0.75 34.23
N MET A 156 -37.26 -1.60 35.20
CA MET A 156 -35.88 -2.06 35.37
C MET A 156 -35.37 -2.83 34.14
N PHE A 157 -36.24 -3.64 33.51
CA PHE A 157 -35.89 -4.36 32.28
C PHE A 157 -35.57 -3.38 31.13
N PHE A 158 -36.40 -2.35 30.91
CA PHE A 158 -36.16 -1.35 29.87
C PHE A 158 -34.91 -0.51 30.17
N GLU A 159 -34.65 -0.14 31.44
CA GLU A 159 -33.41 0.54 31.84
C GLU A 159 -32.16 -0.33 31.61
N ALA A 160 -32.24 -1.62 31.93
CA ALA A 160 -31.15 -2.57 31.66
C ALA A 160 -30.87 -2.71 30.15
N VAL A 161 -31.93 -2.89 29.33
CA VAL A 161 -31.82 -2.92 27.88
C VAL A 161 -31.24 -1.62 27.32
N TRP A 162 -31.70 -0.48 27.79
CA TRP A 162 -31.20 0.83 27.38
C TRP A 162 -29.73 1.05 27.76
N THR A 163 -29.35 0.60 28.98
CA THR A 163 -27.96 0.66 29.45
C THR A 163 -27.07 -0.26 28.62
N LEU A 164 -27.52 -1.47 28.31
CA LEU A 164 -26.81 -2.38 27.41
C LEU A 164 -26.66 -1.78 26.01
N PHE A 165 -27.71 -1.17 25.47
CA PHE A 165 -27.66 -0.49 24.19
C PHE A 165 -26.61 0.65 24.16
N LYS A 166 -26.58 1.51 25.21
CA LYS A 166 -25.56 2.55 25.36
C LYS A 166 -24.14 1.96 25.40
N LEU A 167 -23.95 0.88 26.15
CA LEU A 167 -22.67 0.17 26.25
C LEU A 167 -22.22 -0.34 24.88
N VAL A 168 -23.13 -1.00 24.13
CA VAL A 168 -22.84 -1.50 22.77
C VAL A 168 -22.44 -0.35 21.85
N VAL A 169 -23.14 0.78 21.89
CA VAL A 169 -22.80 1.97 21.09
C VAL A 169 -21.41 2.49 21.43
N VAL A 170 -21.10 2.65 22.73
CA VAL A 170 -19.78 3.14 23.17
C VAL A 170 -18.68 2.18 22.72
N VAL A 171 -18.86 0.88 22.92
CA VAL A 171 -17.89 -0.15 22.48
C VAL A 171 -17.71 -0.12 20.98
N SER A 172 -18.79 0.01 20.21
CA SER A 172 -18.72 0.10 18.73
C SER A 172 -17.95 1.35 18.28
N VAL A 173 -18.16 2.49 18.92
CA VAL A 173 -17.41 3.73 18.64
C VAL A 173 -15.92 3.53 18.94
N VAL A 174 -15.57 2.92 20.08
CA VAL A 174 -14.17 2.65 20.44
C VAL A 174 -13.53 1.71 19.42
N ILE A 175 -14.21 0.63 19.04
CA ILE A 175 -13.75 -0.30 17.99
C ILE A 175 -13.53 0.46 16.66
N GLY A 176 -14.50 1.30 16.29
CA GLY A 176 -14.40 2.12 15.06
C GLY A 176 -13.19 3.04 15.09
N VAL A 177 -12.98 3.78 16.16
CA VAL A 177 -11.85 4.72 16.27
C VAL A 177 -10.51 4.00 16.30
N VAL A 178 -10.36 2.99 17.17
CA VAL A 178 -9.08 2.24 17.27
C VAL A 178 -8.79 1.50 15.98
N GLY A 179 -9.78 0.81 15.42
CA GLY A 179 -9.64 0.10 14.14
C GLY A 179 -9.27 1.03 12.99
N PHE A 180 -9.87 2.23 12.94
CA PHE A 180 -9.55 3.26 11.95
C PHE A 180 -8.10 3.76 12.09
N LEU A 181 -7.67 4.10 13.30
CA LEU A 181 -6.31 4.58 13.56
C LEU A 181 -5.25 3.53 13.19
N LEU A 182 -5.50 2.26 13.52
CA LEU A 182 -4.63 1.16 13.14
C LEU A 182 -4.64 0.97 11.61
N SER A 183 -5.80 0.86 10.99
CA SER A 183 -5.93 0.69 9.54
C SER A 183 -5.18 1.78 8.78
N ARG A 184 -5.30 3.03 9.25
CA ARG A 184 -4.58 4.18 8.68
C ARG A 184 -3.06 4.00 8.67
N ASN A 185 -2.50 3.37 9.71
CA ASN A 185 -1.05 3.22 9.87
C ASN A 185 -0.50 1.99 9.14
N TYR A 186 -1.35 1.02 8.77
CA TYR A 186 -0.92 -0.24 8.17
C TYR A 186 -1.29 -0.40 6.70
N VAL A 187 -2.37 0.23 6.22
CA VAL A 187 -2.85 0.00 4.85
C VAL A 187 -3.18 1.27 4.06
N VAL A 188 -3.09 2.48 4.67
CA VAL A 188 -3.38 3.73 3.93
C VAL A 188 -2.13 4.24 3.24
N ARG A 189 -2.23 4.49 1.94
CA ARG A 189 -1.18 5.05 1.07
C ARG A 189 -0.49 6.26 1.73
N GLY A 190 0.84 6.26 1.77
CA GLY A 190 1.68 7.34 2.28
C GLY A 190 1.62 7.55 3.81
N ARG A 191 0.95 6.63 4.55
CA ARG A 191 0.88 6.63 6.02
C ARG A 191 1.32 5.31 6.66
N CYS A 192 1.13 4.21 5.94
CA CYS A 192 1.81 2.95 6.26
C CYS A 192 3.30 3.23 6.11
N GLY A 193 4.03 3.30 7.20
CA GLY A 193 5.45 3.64 7.21
C GLY A 193 6.24 2.84 6.18
N ASP A 194 7.40 3.35 5.84
CA ASP A 194 8.28 2.73 4.86
C ASP A 194 8.68 1.33 5.34
N ARG A 195 8.04 0.28 4.80
CA ARG A 195 8.41 -1.11 5.06
C ARG A 195 9.77 -1.45 4.43
N GLN A 196 10.24 -0.65 3.47
CA GLN A 196 11.60 -0.77 2.95
C GLN A 196 12.65 -0.61 4.06
N SER A 197 12.31 0.07 5.17
CA SER A 197 13.19 0.11 6.34
C SER A 197 13.27 -1.23 7.10
N LEU A 198 12.36 -2.17 6.83
CA LEU A 198 12.39 -3.56 7.35
C LEU A 198 13.05 -4.53 6.36
N THR A 199 13.26 -4.13 5.12
CA THR A 199 14.09 -4.84 4.17
C THR A 199 15.54 -4.63 4.62
N VAL A 200 16.00 -5.45 5.53
CA VAL A 200 17.42 -5.59 5.83
C VAL A 200 17.99 -6.24 4.57
N MET A 201 18.46 -5.41 3.64
CA MET A 201 19.35 -5.89 2.58
C MET A 201 20.41 -6.71 3.29
N THR A 202 20.67 -7.89 2.79
CA THR A 202 21.74 -8.74 3.31
C THR A 202 22.96 -7.86 3.47
N GLU A 203 23.49 -7.74 4.67
CA GLU A 203 24.70 -6.93 4.97
C GLU A 203 25.95 -7.47 4.26
N SER A 204 25.78 -8.47 3.38
CA SER A 204 26.88 -8.94 2.55
C SER A 204 27.29 -7.80 1.59
N SER A 205 28.57 -7.46 1.61
CA SER A 205 29.15 -6.49 0.68
C SER A 205 28.89 -6.86 -0.78
N GLU A 206 28.69 -8.15 -1.07
CA GLU A 206 28.44 -8.71 -2.39
C GLU A 206 27.01 -8.44 -2.86
N ALA A 207 25.99 -8.74 -2.06
CA ALA A 207 24.59 -8.46 -2.41
C ALA A 207 24.35 -6.94 -2.64
N LEU A 208 24.98 -6.09 -1.82
CA LEU A 208 24.91 -4.64 -2.01
C LEU A 208 25.57 -4.21 -3.33
N GLN A 209 26.74 -4.76 -3.66
CA GLN A 209 27.42 -4.48 -4.94
C GLN A 209 26.58 -4.95 -6.13
N ASN A 210 26.00 -6.15 -6.05
CA ASN A 210 25.10 -6.70 -7.07
C ASN A 210 23.87 -5.79 -7.26
N HIS A 211 23.26 -5.32 -6.17
CA HIS A 211 22.15 -4.38 -6.24
C HIS A 211 22.54 -3.06 -6.91
N MET A 212 23.68 -2.49 -6.54
CA MET A 212 24.14 -1.23 -7.15
C MET A 212 24.44 -1.41 -8.65
N GLN A 213 25.09 -2.51 -9.02
CA GLN A 213 25.37 -2.84 -10.41
C GLN A 213 24.08 -3.03 -11.21
N GLU A 214 23.12 -3.76 -10.62
CA GLU A 214 21.83 -4.00 -11.28
C GLU A 214 21.05 -2.71 -11.48
N LYS A 215 21.10 -1.79 -10.54
CA LYS A 215 20.49 -0.46 -10.66
C LYS A 215 21.05 0.34 -11.83
N GLU A 216 22.36 0.30 -12.06
CA GLU A 216 22.96 0.95 -13.24
C GLU A 216 22.60 0.24 -14.54
N ASN A 217 22.53 -1.11 -14.56
CA ASN A 217 22.08 -1.89 -15.69
C ASN A 217 20.62 -1.54 -16.06
N VAL A 218 19.74 -1.48 -15.09
CA VAL A 218 18.33 -1.08 -15.24
C VAL A 218 18.22 0.33 -15.82
N LYS A 219 19.00 1.29 -15.31
CA LYS A 219 18.99 2.68 -15.81
C LYS A 219 19.40 2.75 -17.29
N ALA A 220 20.42 1.99 -17.68
CA ALA A 220 20.85 1.90 -19.06
C ALA A 220 19.76 1.26 -19.94
N TRP A 221 19.18 0.14 -19.48
CA TRP A 221 18.14 -0.57 -20.21
C TRP A 221 16.87 0.28 -20.40
N ILE A 222 16.37 0.93 -19.33
CA ILE A 222 15.18 1.80 -19.41
C ILE A 222 15.36 2.93 -20.42
N SER A 223 16.59 3.44 -20.58
CA SER A 223 16.88 4.49 -21.55
C SER A 223 16.86 3.97 -23.00
N SER A 224 16.96 2.66 -23.21
CA SER A 224 17.02 2.02 -24.54
C SER A 224 15.68 1.41 -25.01
N VAL A 225 14.71 1.23 -24.12
CA VAL A 225 13.43 0.58 -24.43
C VAL A 225 12.27 1.56 -24.46
N LYS A 226 11.32 1.31 -25.39
CA LYS A 226 10.04 2.03 -25.40
C LYS A 226 9.16 1.50 -24.25
N ARG A 227 8.68 2.38 -23.39
CA ARG A 227 7.74 2.08 -22.31
C ARG A 227 6.42 2.77 -22.58
N GLU A 228 5.43 2.00 -22.94
CA GLU A 228 4.09 2.53 -23.17
C GLU A 228 3.32 2.62 -21.85
N LYS A 229 2.68 3.78 -21.60
CA LYS A 229 1.84 3.98 -20.42
C LYS A 229 0.42 3.56 -20.74
N LEU A 230 -0.07 2.59 -19.99
CA LEU A 230 -1.45 2.12 -20.09
C LEU A 230 -2.27 2.60 -18.89
N HIS A 231 -3.57 2.75 -19.11
CA HIS A 231 -4.55 3.05 -18.09
C HIS A 231 -5.68 2.04 -18.18
N MET A 232 -6.14 1.56 -17.03
CA MET A 232 -7.25 0.64 -16.93
C MET A 232 -8.19 1.10 -15.82
N GLU A 233 -9.49 1.08 -16.06
CA GLU A 233 -10.50 1.30 -15.03
C GLU A 233 -10.77 -0.03 -14.31
N ALA A 234 -10.53 -0.05 -13.01
CA ALA A 234 -10.84 -1.19 -12.15
C ALA A 234 -12.35 -1.30 -11.91
N ASP A 235 -12.84 -2.44 -11.43
CA ASP A 235 -14.27 -2.72 -11.21
C ASP A 235 -14.96 -1.72 -10.26
N ASP A 236 -14.19 -1.04 -9.40
CA ASP A 236 -14.66 -0.01 -8.48
C ASP A 236 -14.45 1.43 -9.00
N GLY A 237 -14.15 1.59 -10.30
CA GLY A 237 -14.01 2.87 -10.99
C GLY A 237 -12.70 3.61 -10.76
N LYS A 238 -11.69 2.98 -10.13
CA LYS A 238 -10.35 3.56 -9.98
C LYS A 238 -9.54 3.39 -11.25
N ILE A 239 -8.79 4.42 -11.61
CA ILE A 239 -7.86 4.35 -12.74
C ILE A 239 -6.52 3.79 -12.25
N LEU A 240 -6.16 2.64 -12.78
CA LEU A 240 -4.88 1.98 -12.53
C LEU A 240 -3.94 2.22 -13.70
N VAL A 241 -2.65 2.23 -13.40
CA VAL A 241 -1.58 2.56 -14.37
C VAL A 241 -0.62 1.37 -14.49
N ALA A 242 -0.18 1.10 -15.71
CA ALA A 242 0.89 0.15 -15.99
C ALA A 242 1.88 0.69 -17.02
N ARG A 243 3.07 0.11 -17.08
CA ARG A 243 3.99 0.25 -18.22
C ARG A 243 4.04 -1.07 -18.98
N GLN A 244 3.91 -0.95 -20.29
CA GLN A 244 4.09 -2.05 -21.22
C GLN A 244 5.40 -1.87 -21.98
N ILE A 245 6.16 -2.95 -22.09
CA ILE A 245 7.40 -3.03 -22.88
C ILE A 245 7.22 -4.21 -23.83
N VAL A 246 7.06 -3.91 -25.11
CA VAL A 246 7.00 -4.93 -26.18
C VAL A 246 8.38 -5.05 -26.78
N VAL A 247 8.96 -6.24 -26.62
CA VAL A 247 10.27 -6.60 -27.18
C VAL A 247 10.12 -6.99 -28.65
N ASP A 248 9.11 -7.81 -28.95
CA ASP A 248 8.73 -8.22 -30.29
C ASP A 248 7.22 -8.53 -30.34
N ASP A 249 6.49 -7.91 -31.26
CA ASP A 249 5.05 -8.12 -31.46
C ASP A 249 4.67 -9.55 -31.88
N ASN A 250 5.63 -10.33 -32.40
CA ASN A 250 5.41 -11.72 -32.81
C ASN A 250 5.62 -12.73 -31.68
N VAL A 251 6.17 -12.30 -30.55
CA VAL A 251 6.41 -13.17 -29.39
C VAL A 251 5.13 -13.30 -28.58
N LYS A 252 4.78 -14.55 -28.22
CA LYS A 252 3.60 -14.87 -27.43
C LYS A 252 3.87 -14.76 -25.93
N GLN A 253 5.12 -14.89 -25.51
CA GLN A 253 5.52 -14.91 -24.11
C GLN A 253 5.38 -13.51 -23.50
N TRP A 254 4.61 -13.44 -22.40
CA TRP A 254 4.40 -12.23 -21.62
C TRP A 254 4.73 -12.48 -20.15
N ALA A 255 5.36 -11.50 -19.53
CA ALA A 255 5.56 -11.49 -18.08
C ALA A 255 4.79 -10.31 -17.47
N VAL A 256 3.88 -10.60 -16.53
CA VAL A 256 3.23 -9.61 -15.66
C VAL A 256 3.99 -9.57 -14.36
N ILE A 257 4.63 -8.43 -14.05
CA ILE A 257 5.55 -8.33 -12.92
C ILE A 257 4.97 -7.39 -11.87
N LEU A 258 4.85 -7.89 -10.63
CA LEU A 258 4.13 -7.27 -9.53
C LEU A 258 5.09 -6.86 -8.42
N HIS A 259 5.08 -5.57 -8.07
CA HIS A 259 5.93 -4.98 -7.03
C HIS A 259 5.41 -5.26 -5.62
N GLY A 260 6.25 -5.01 -4.63
CA GLY A 260 5.97 -5.20 -3.21
C GLY A 260 5.08 -4.11 -2.59
N PHE A 261 4.86 -4.25 -1.28
CA PHE A 261 4.02 -3.36 -0.48
C PHE A 261 4.51 -1.91 -0.51
N ASN A 262 3.57 -0.98 -0.75
CA ASN A 262 3.83 0.48 -0.80
C ASN A 262 4.92 0.90 -1.80
N GLY A 263 5.29 0.02 -2.72
CA GLY A 263 6.27 0.23 -3.78
C GLY A 263 5.64 0.81 -5.06
N SER A 264 6.34 0.59 -6.15
CA SER A 264 5.91 0.94 -7.49
C SER A 264 6.49 -0.03 -8.53
N MET A 265 6.04 0.03 -9.76
CA MET A 265 6.61 -0.74 -10.86
C MET A 265 8.12 -0.53 -11.04
N GLU A 266 8.66 0.61 -10.55
CA GLU A 266 10.08 0.92 -10.66
C GLU A 266 10.96 0.00 -9.80
N ASP A 267 10.41 -0.56 -8.72
CA ASP A 267 11.12 -1.45 -7.79
C ASP A 267 11.37 -2.85 -8.38
N VAL A 268 10.72 -3.17 -9.50
CA VAL A 268 10.82 -4.47 -10.19
C VAL A 268 11.25 -4.33 -11.66
N TYR A 269 11.82 -3.18 -12.04
CA TYR A 269 12.37 -3.01 -13.38
C TYR A 269 13.59 -3.91 -13.65
N ASP A 270 14.31 -4.33 -12.63
CA ASP A 270 15.38 -5.31 -12.73
C ASP A 270 14.84 -6.68 -13.18
N VAL A 271 13.78 -7.15 -12.54
CA VAL A 271 13.09 -8.38 -12.93
C VAL A 271 12.58 -8.28 -14.38
N ALA A 272 11.94 -7.14 -14.72
CA ALA A 272 11.45 -6.86 -16.07
C ALA A 272 12.56 -6.90 -17.11
N MET A 273 13.73 -6.32 -16.79
CA MET A 273 14.89 -6.34 -17.68
C MET A 273 15.35 -7.76 -17.98
N HIS A 274 15.36 -8.65 -17.00
CA HIS A 274 15.76 -10.04 -17.21
C HIS A 274 14.75 -10.80 -18.08
N TYR A 275 13.45 -10.65 -17.83
CA TYR A 275 12.42 -11.24 -18.71
C TYR A 275 12.51 -10.70 -20.14
N ALA A 276 12.71 -9.39 -20.31
CA ALA A 276 12.87 -8.79 -21.63
C ALA A 276 14.12 -9.29 -22.37
N LYS A 277 15.23 -9.56 -21.66
CA LYS A 277 16.44 -10.17 -22.24
C LYS A 277 16.23 -11.61 -22.71
N GLU A 278 15.35 -12.34 -22.03
CA GLU A 278 14.91 -13.69 -22.42
C GLU A 278 13.81 -13.66 -23.50
N GLY A 279 13.49 -12.50 -24.03
CA GLY A 279 12.57 -12.34 -25.16
C GLY A 279 11.10 -12.17 -24.78
N TYR A 280 10.75 -12.08 -23.51
CA TYR A 280 9.37 -11.84 -23.08
C TYR A 280 8.96 -10.38 -23.29
N ASN A 281 7.73 -10.18 -23.73
CA ASN A 281 7.04 -8.91 -23.56
C ASN A 281 6.65 -8.73 -22.09
N VAL A 282 6.65 -7.51 -21.58
CA VAL A 282 6.48 -7.26 -20.15
C VAL A 282 5.38 -6.26 -19.88
N LEU A 283 4.54 -6.54 -18.89
CA LEU A 283 3.59 -5.61 -18.29
C LEU A 283 3.92 -5.39 -16.80
N LEU A 284 4.04 -4.14 -16.40
CA LEU A 284 4.37 -3.72 -15.04
C LEU A 284 3.26 -2.82 -14.52
N PRO A 285 2.24 -3.35 -13.86
CA PRO A 285 1.23 -2.53 -13.22
C PRO A 285 1.75 -1.92 -11.90
N ASP A 286 1.43 -0.65 -11.65
CA ASP A 286 1.37 -0.14 -10.29
C ASP A 286 0.13 -0.73 -9.63
N LEU A 287 0.32 -1.48 -8.56
CA LEU A 287 -0.78 -2.06 -7.80
C LEU A 287 -1.66 -0.95 -7.19
N ARG A 288 -2.87 -1.29 -6.82
CA ARG A 288 -3.87 -0.39 -6.24
C ARG A 288 -3.29 0.44 -5.08
N ALA A 289 -3.52 1.77 -5.09
CA ALA A 289 -2.99 2.73 -4.12
C ALA A 289 -1.45 2.82 -4.05
N CYS A 290 -0.74 2.36 -5.09
CA CYS A 290 0.71 2.41 -5.22
C CYS A 290 1.11 3.20 -6.48
N GLY A 291 2.35 3.67 -6.54
CA GLY A 291 2.91 4.36 -7.70
C GLY A 291 2.00 5.44 -8.29
N GLU A 292 1.68 5.32 -9.58
CA GLU A 292 0.79 6.23 -10.31
C GLU A 292 -0.70 5.79 -10.27
N SER A 293 -1.01 4.58 -9.78
CA SER A 293 -2.38 4.07 -9.67
C SER A 293 -3.19 4.78 -8.59
N GLU A 294 -4.49 4.94 -8.84
CA GLU A 294 -5.42 5.54 -7.89
C GLU A 294 -5.70 4.59 -6.71
N GLY A 295 -6.25 5.17 -5.66
CA GLY A 295 -6.63 4.50 -4.43
C GLY A 295 -6.05 5.17 -3.20
N SER A 296 -6.68 4.96 -2.07
CA SER A 296 -6.23 5.45 -0.76
C SER A 296 -5.79 4.33 0.17
N MET A 297 -6.20 3.11 -0.12
CA MET A 297 -5.88 1.92 0.67
C MET A 297 -5.28 0.83 -0.20
N ILE A 298 -4.17 0.28 0.28
CA ILE A 298 -3.45 -0.82 -0.35
C ILE A 298 -4.30 -2.08 -0.22
N GLY A 299 -4.41 -2.86 -1.29
CA GLY A 299 -5.31 -4.01 -1.37
C GLY A 299 -4.79 -5.27 -0.69
N MET A 300 -3.52 -5.28 -0.23
CA MET A 300 -2.85 -6.41 0.44
C MET A 300 -2.90 -7.73 -0.35
N GLY A 301 -2.85 -7.62 -1.68
CA GLY A 301 -2.99 -8.75 -2.60
C GLY A 301 -4.45 -9.16 -2.87
N TRP A 302 -5.36 -8.86 -1.96
CA TRP A 302 -6.76 -9.33 -2.06
C TRP A 302 -7.57 -8.58 -3.11
N LEU A 303 -7.53 -7.26 -3.10
CA LEU A 303 -8.18 -6.47 -4.15
C LEU A 303 -7.35 -6.49 -5.43
N ASP A 304 -6.04 -6.42 -5.29
CA ASP A 304 -5.06 -6.38 -6.38
C ASP A 304 -5.15 -7.58 -7.31
N ARG A 305 -5.53 -8.79 -6.79
CA ARG A 305 -5.65 -10.01 -7.60
C ARG A 305 -6.66 -9.87 -8.74
N MET A 306 -7.77 -9.17 -8.50
CA MET A 306 -8.78 -8.94 -9.54
C MET A 306 -8.30 -7.91 -10.55
N ASP A 307 -7.59 -6.86 -10.08
CA ASP A 307 -6.99 -5.86 -10.96
C ASP A 307 -5.95 -6.51 -11.91
N VAL A 308 -5.15 -7.46 -11.41
CA VAL A 308 -4.17 -8.18 -12.24
C VAL A 308 -4.86 -9.08 -13.27
N ILE A 309 -5.99 -9.71 -12.92
CA ILE A 309 -6.81 -10.46 -13.90
C ILE A 309 -7.29 -9.51 -15.01
N ASN A 310 -7.78 -8.34 -14.67
CA ASN A 310 -8.22 -7.33 -15.64
C ASN A 310 -7.04 -6.82 -16.50
N TRP A 311 -5.84 -6.66 -15.93
CA TRP A 311 -4.63 -6.33 -16.69
C TRP A 311 -4.23 -7.43 -17.69
N MET A 312 -4.40 -8.70 -17.35
CA MET A 312 -4.19 -9.79 -18.30
C MET A 312 -5.19 -9.75 -19.45
N ASP A 313 -6.42 -9.30 -19.19
CA ASP A 313 -7.44 -9.10 -20.24
C ASP A 313 -7.05 -7.97 -21.20
N VAL A 314 -6.34 -6.94 -20.71
CA VAL A 314 -5.77 -5.88 -21.57
C VAL A 314 -4.73 -6.48 -22.53
N ILE A 315 -3.83 -7.34 -22.05
CA ILE A 315 -2.87 -8.05 -22.91
C ILE A 315 -3.60 -8.90 -23.94
N LEU A 316 -4.54 -9.75 -23.50
CA LEU A 316 -5.22 -10.73 -24.35
C LEU A 316 -6.16 -10.09 -25.40
N LYS A 317 -6.55 -8.85 -25.23
CA LYS A 317 -7.33 -8.11 -26.22
C LYS A 317 -6.52 -7.84 -27.49
N ASP A 318 -5.25 -7.48 -27.33
CA ASP A 318 -4.37 -7.12 -28.44
C ASP A 318 -3.50 -8.32 -28.87
N HIS A 319 -3.21 -9.26 -27.94
CA HIS A 319 -2.43 -10.48 -28.14
C HIS A 319 -3.23 -11.71 -27.65
N PRO A 320 -4.23 -12.19 -28.40
CA PRO A 320 -5.16 -13.23 -27.93
C PRO A 320 -4.52 -14.61 -27.72
N ASP A 321 -3.35 -14.85 -28.27
CA ASP A 321 -2.54 -16.07 -28.13
C ASP A 321 -1.37 -15.91 -27.14
N ALA A 322 -1.38 -14.83 -26.33
CA ALA A 322 -0.35 -14.59 -25.34
C ALA A 322 -0.28 -15.71 -24.28
N GLU A 323 0.94 -16.10 -23.95
CA GLU A 323 1.28 -17.01 -22.87
C GLU A 323 1.87 -16.23 -21.71
N ILE A 324 1.12 -16.14 -20.61
CA ILE A 324 1.39 -15.19 -19.53
C ILE A 324 2.02 -15.90 -18.33
N VAL A 325 3.19 -15.43 -17.94
CA VAL A 325 3.82 -15.74 -16.65
C VAL A 325 3.57 -14.56 -15.70
N ILE A 326 3.24 -14.86 -14.44
CA ILE A 326 3.07 -13.83 -13.40
C ILE A 326 4.23 -13.96 -12.43
N HIS A 327 4.98 -12.87 -12.22
CA HIS A 327 6.08 -12.83 -11.26
C HIS A 327 5.82 -11.73 -10.23
N GLY A 328 5.68 -12.10 -8.97
CA GLY A 328 5.46 -11.18 -7.87
C GLY A 328 6.56 -11.23 -6.82
N VAL A 329 6.85 -10.08 -6.21
CA VAL A 329 7.78 -9.92 -5.10
C VAL A 329 7.02 -9.35 -3.89
N ASP A 330 7.19 -9.90 -2.68
CA ASP A 330 6.53 -9.49 -1.44
C ASP A 330 4.99 -9.46 -1.62
N MET A 331 4.30 -8.34 -1.41
CA MET A 331 2.85 -8.23 -1.65
C MET A 331 2.46 -8.58 -3.09
N GLY A 332 3.34 -8.34 -4.08
CA GLY A 332 3.14 -8.78 -5.45
C GLY A 332 3.11 -10.31 -5.56
N ALA A 333 3.95 -11.01 -4.79
CA ALA A 333 3.94 -12.47 -4.70
C ALA A 333 2.61 -12.98 -4.11
N ASP A 334 2.14 -12.34 -3.05
CA ASP A 334 0.84 -12.68 -2.46
C ASP A 334 -0.34 -12.38 -3.39
N THR A 335 -0.24 -11.29 -4.17
CA THR A 335 -1.21 -10.99 -5.22
C THR A 335 -1.28 -12.13 -6.23
N ALA A 336 -0.12 -12.62 -6.70
CA ALA A 336 -0.02 -13.73 -7.64
C ALA A 336 -0.52 -15.06 -7.03
N LEU A 337 -0.19 -15.34 -5.77
CA LEU A 337 -0.67 -16.52 -5.06
C LEU A 337 -2.18 -16.47 -4.81
N MET A 338 -2.74 -15.32 -4.42
CA MET A 338 -4.18 -15.17 -4.20
C MET A 338 -4.97 -15.25 -5.51
N LEU A 339 -4.42 -14.71 -6.59
CA LEU A 339 -4.98 -14.81 -7.93
C LEU A 339 -5.01 -16.28 -8.42
N SER A 340 -4.06 -17.13 -8.02
CA SER A 340 -4.02 -18.54 -8.43
C SER A 340 -5.26 -19.35 -7.99
N GLY A 341 -5.98 -18.87 -6.99
CA GLY A 341 -7.22 -19.47 -6.52
C GLY A 341 -8.48 -19.06 -7.29
N GLU A 342 -8.36 -18.10 -8.21
CA GLU A 342 -9.45 -17.64 -9.07
C GLU A 342 -9.52 -18.48 -10.37
N PRO A 343 -10.65 -18.47 -11.09
CA PRO A 343 -10.76 -19.12 -12.39
C PRO A 343 -9.87 -18.40 -13.42
N LEU A 344 -8.67 -18.92 -13.67
CA LEU A 344 -7.72 -18.35 -14.61
C LEU A 344 -7.96 -18.84 -16.04
N LYS A 345 -7.65 -17.99 -17.02
CA LYS A 345 -7.60 -18.38 -18.44
C LYS A 345 -6.41 -19.30 -18.71
N SER A 346 -6.52 -20.15 -19.71
CA SER A 346 -5.46 -21.09 -20.12
C SER A 346 -4.19 -20.39 -20.64
N SER A 347 -4.28 -19.08 -20.90
CA SER A 347 -3.14 -18.21 -21.22
C SER A 347 -2.18 -18.03 -20.04
N VAL A 348 -2.62 -18.18 -18.79
CA VAL A 348 -1.73 -18.13 -17.63
C VAL A 348 -1.01 -19.47 -17.50
N LYS A 349 0.31 -19.45 -17.64
CA LYS A 349 1.15 -20.65 -17.76
C LYS A 349 1.88 -20.99 -16.47
N ALA A 350 2.37 -20.00 -15.73
CA ALA A 350 3.13 -20.20 -14.50
C ALA A 350 3.07 -18.96 -13.60
N ILE A 351 3.31 -19.17 -12.32
CA ILE A 351 3.45 -18.14 -11.30
C ILE A 351 4.80 -18.29 -10.61
N VAL A 352 5.51 -17.16 -10.42
CA VAL A 352 6.72 -17.05 -9.61
C VAL A 352 6.42 -16.11 -8.46
N ALA A 353 6.69 -16.53 -7.22
CA ALA A 353 6.36 -15.77 -6.02
C ALA A 353 7.55 -15.72 -5.06
N GLU A 354 8.20 -14.54 -4.98
CA GLU A 354 9.36 -14.29 -4.09
C GLU A 354 8.90 -13.66 -2.78
N SER A 355 9.34 -14.23 -1.64
CA SER A 355 9.14 -13.68 -0.29
C SER A 355 7.66 -13.45 0.08
N ALA A 356 6.79 -14.42 -0.28
CA ALA A 356 5.37 -14.34 0.00
C ALA A 356 5.03 -14.60 1.47
N TYR A 357 3.95 -13.99 1.97
CA TYR A 357 3.39 -14.25 3.30
C TYR A 357 2.17 -15.19 3.23
N THR A 358 1.85 -15.87 4.33
CA THR A 358 0.69 -16.77 4.40
C THR A 358 -0.64 -16.02 4.32
N SER A 359 -0.72 -14.84 4.94
CA SER A 359 -1.89 -13.95 4.92
C SER A 359 -1.53 -12.53 5.35
N ALA A 360 -2.30 -11.55 4.88
CA ALA A 360 -2.18 -10.16 5.33
C ALA A 360 -2.38 -10.02 6.84
N TRP A 361 -3.17 -10.89 7.45
CA TRP A 361 -3.35 -10.94 8.91
C TRP A 361 -2.05 -11.29 9.64
N GLU A 362 -1.34 -12.33 9.23
CA GLU A 362 -0.12 -12.78 9.91
C GLU A 362 1.03 -11.77 9.72
N VAL A 363 1.20 -11.19 8.54
CA VAL A 363 2.24 -10.18 8.33
C VAL A 363 1.97 -8.90 9.13
N VAL A 364 0.73 -8.39 9.14
CA VAL A 364 0.37 -7.20 9.94
C VAL A 364 0.47 -7.49 11.44
N LYS A 365 0.13 -8.70 11.87
CA LYS A 365 0.27 -9.14 13.27
C LYS A 365 1.75 -9.22 13.70
N THR A 366 2.62 -9.71 12.83
CA THR A 366 4.08 -9.73 13.08
C THR A 366 4.62 -8.32 13.21
N GLU A 367 4.28 -7.45 12.26
CA GLU A 367 4.69 -6.05 12.29
C GLU A 367 4.12 -5.29 13.51
N TYR A 368 2.85 -5.54 13.88
CA TYR A 368 2.25 -4.97 15.08
C TYR A 368 3.02 -5.38 16.34
N LYS A 369 3.39 -6.65 16.48
CA LYS A 369 4.18 -7.15 17.61
C LYS A 369 5.57 -6.52 17.68
N THR A 370 6.21 -6.35 16.53
CA THR A 370 7.54 -5.70 16.45
C THR A 370 7.48 -4.23 16.88
N ARG A 371 6.43 -3.50 16.44
CA ARG A 371 6.25 -2.08 16.78
C ARG A 371 5.69 -1.85 18.19
N HIS A 372 4.93 -2.80 18.71
CA HIS A 372 4.17 -2.69 19.96
C HIS A 372 4.37 -3.92 20.86
N GLU A 373 5.62 -4.25 21.17
CA GLU A 373 6.01 -5.46 21.91
C GLU A 373 5.19 -5.69 23.20
N LYS A 374 4.86 -4.63 23.92
CA LYS A 374 4.14 -4.67 25.22
C LYS A 374 2.61 -4.70 25.09
N TRP A 375 2.08 -4.54 23.88
CA TRP A 375 0.63 -4.44 23.67
C TRP A 375 0.05 -5.77 23.18
N PRO A 376 -1.10 -6.22 23.74
CA PRO A 376 -1.74 -7.44 23.29
C PRO A 376 -2.30 -7.26 21.87
N THR A 377 -2.19 -8.30 21.05
CA THR A 377 -2.82 -8.28 19.71
C THR A 377 -4.34 -8.35 19.78
N PHE A 378 -4.88 -9.15 20.71
CA PHE A 378 -6.32 -9.22 20.95
C PHE A 378 -6.70 -8.35 22.16
N PRO A 379 -7.79 -7.56 22.12
CA PRO A 379 -8.68 -7.37 20.96
C PRO A 379 -8.21 -6.30 19.96
N ILE A 380 -7.13 -5.59 20.24
CA ILE A 380 -6.72 -4.33 19.58
C ILE A 380 -6.59 -4.51 18.07
N LEU A 381 -5.76 -5.44 17.61
CA LEU A 381 -5.53 -5.68 16.18
C LEU A 381 -6.80 -6.19 15.49
N ASN A 382 -7.62 -6.96 16.20
CA ASN A 382 -8.86 -7.52 15.65
C ASN A 382 -9.87 -6.42 15.25
N MET A 383 -9.77 -5.22 15.88
CA MET A 383 -10.64 -4.08 15.56
C MET A 383 -10.42 -3.54 14.14
N MET A 384 -9.28 -3.82 13.51
CA MET A 384 -9.03 -3.44 12.12
C MET A 384 -9.96 -4.16 11.14
N ASN A 385 -10.25 -5.44 11.36
CA ASN A 385 -11.00 -6.25 10.39
C ASN A 385 -12.41 -5.70 10.07
N PRO A 386 -13.29 -5.40 11.04
CA PRO A 386 -14.59 -4.82 10.74
C PRO A 386 -14.50 -3.43 10.11
N VAL A 387 -13.52 -2.63 10.50
CA VAL A 387 -13.30 -1.30 9.93
C VAL A 387 -12.86 -1.40 8.47
N LEU A 388 -11.88 -2.25 8.16
CA LEU A 388 -11.42 -2.49 6.80
C LEU A 388 -12.51 -3.09 5.92
N LYS A 389 -13.33 -4.01 6.46
CA LYS A 389 -14.44 -4.58 5.70
C LYS A 389 -15.45 -3.54 5.26
N ILE A 390 -15.76 -2.57 6.12
CA ILE A 390 -16.70 -1.48 5.82
C ILE A 390 -16.04 -0.42 4.91
N TRP A 391 -14.77 -0.08 5.18
CA TRP A 391 -14.12 1.06 4.54
C TRP A 391 -13.39 0.71 3.24
N ALA A 392 -12.75 -0.46 3.20
CA ALA A 392 -11.95 -0.94 2.08
C ALA A 392 -12.60 -2.09 1.28
N GLY A 393 -13.72 -2.63 1.76
CA GLY A 393 -14.40 -3.77 1.13
C GLY A 393 -13.79 -5.14 1.45
N TYR A 394 -12.67 -5.20 2.17
CA TYR A 394 -12.01 -6.46 2.56
C TYR A 394 -11.53 -6.42 4.02
N SER A 395 -11.16 -7.57 4.56
CA SER A 395 -10.49 -7.69 5.86
C SER A 395 -9.14 -8.39 5.70
N LEU A 396 -8.19 -8.14 6.63
CA LEU A 396 -6.88 -8.81 6.61
C LEU A 396 -6.97 -10.34 6.66
N LYS A 397 -8.06 -10.88 7.24
CA LYS A 397 -8.30 -12.32 7.33
C LYS A 397 -8.85 -12.94 6.05
N GLU A 398 -9.42 -12.13 5.16
CA GLU A 398 -9.84 -12.56 3.82
C GLU A 398 -8.65 -12.64 2.88
N ALA A 399 -7.68 -11.72 3.02
CA ALA A 399 -6.44 -11.71 2.27
C ALA A 399 -5.50 -12.83 2.79
N ASP A 400 -5.75 -14.05 2.33
CA ASP A 400 -5.12 -15.30 2.82
C ASP A 400 -4.67 -16.15 1.64
N ALA A 401 -3.37 -16.05 1.32
CA ALA A 401 -2.75 -16.79 0.22
C ALA A 401 -2.81 -18.30 0.45
N THR A 402 -2.66 -18.76 1.72
CA THR A 402 -2.73 -20.20 2.07
C THR A 402 -4.08 -20.84 1.73
N LYS A 403 -5.15 -20.03 1.79
CA LYS A 403 -6.48 -20.52 1.39
C LYS A 403 -6.65 -20.57 -0.13
N GLN A 404 -6.14 -19.58 -0.81
CA GLN A 404 -6.31 -19.42 -2.26
C GLN A 404 -5.52 -20.47 -3.03
N VAL A 405 -4.27 -20.71 -2.68
CA VAL A 405 -3.40 -21.69 -3.37
C VAL A 405 -3.91 -23.14 -3.32
N LYS A 406 -4.86 -23.44 -2.43
CA LYS A 406 -5.56 -24.75 -2.41
C LYS A 406 -6.42 -25.00 -3.64
N ASN A 407 -6.77 -23.95 -4.36
CA ASN A 407 -7.52 -24.00 -5.60
C ASN A 407 -6.65 -23.74 -6.84
N ALA A 408 -5.34 -23.56 -6.64
CA ALA A 408 -4.42 -23.28 -7.73
C ALA A 408 -4.39 -24.43 -8.75
N THR A 409 -4.44 -24.06 -10.03
CA THR A 409 -4.39 -24.99 -11.17
C THR A 409 -3.15 -24.79 -12.04
N VAL A 410 -2.52 -23.63 -11.91
CA VAL A 410 -1.29 -23.28 -12.65
C VAL A 410 -0.05 -23.63 -11.83
N PRO A 411 1.07 -24.02 -12.47
CA PRO A 411 2.35 -24.28 -11.78
C PRO A 411 2.88 -23.05 -11.02
N ILE A 412 3.45 -23.28 -9.84
CA ILE A 412 3.94 -22.22 -8.95
C ILE A 412 5.38 -22.49 -8.53
N LEU A 413 6.27 -21.52 -8.75
CA LEU A 413 7.60 -21.47 -8.15
C LEU A 413 7.58 -20.51 -6.96
N LEU A 414 7.83 -21.04 -5.76
CA LEU A 414 8.10 -20.22 -4.58
C LEU A 414 9.60 -19.94 -4.48
N ILE A 415 9.97 -18.70 -4.16
CA ILE A 415 11.36 -18.31 -3.90
C ILE A 415 11.41 -17.68 -2.51
N GLN A 416 12.32 -18.20 -1.68
CA GLN A 416 12.44 -17.81 -0.27
C GLN A 416 13.87 -17.45 0.08
N GLY A 417 14.07 -16.34 0.77
CA GLY A 417 15.35 -16.00 1.36
C GLY A 417 15.59 -16.73 2.69
N GLY A 418 16.74 -17.37 2.84
CA GLY A 418 17.10 -18.08 4.08
C GLY A 418 17.31 -17.15 5.28
N LYS A 419 17.58 -15.85 5.02
CA LYS A 419 17.71 -14.80 6.05
C LYS A 419 16.49 -13.88 6.14
N ASP A 420 15.40 -14.22 5.47
CA ASP A 420 14.16 -13.46 5.53
C ASP A 420 13.51 -13.60 6.92
N THR A 421 13.55 -12.52 7.70
CA THR A 421 12.93 -12.46 9.03
C THR A 421 11.53 -11.85 9.01
N TYR A 422 11.13 -11.24 7.89
CA TYR A 422 9.82 -10.62 7.73
C TYR A 422 8.77 -11.63 7.27
N THR A 423 9.08 -12.41 6.23
CA THR A 423 8.32 -13.60 5.82
C THR A 423 9.22 -14.83 5.98
N PRO A 424 9.34 -15.38 7.21
CA PRO A 424 10.29 -16.43 7.49
C PRO A 424 9.98 -17.72 6.73
N GLU A 425 10.98 -18.59 6.57
CA GLU A 425 10.90 -19.88 5.87
C GLU A 425 9.69 -20.73 6.29
N SER A 426 9.23 -20.59 7.53
CA SER A 426 8.02 -21.26 8.01
C SER A 426 6.75 -20.81 7.28
N MET A 427 6.70 -19.59 6.73
CA MET A 427 5.58 -19.15 5.89
C MET A 427 5.66 -19.78 4.51
N ALA A 428 6.84 -19.82 3.88
CA ALA A 428 7.05 -20.49 2.61
C ALA A 428 6.68 -21.99 2.69
N SER A 429 7.11 -22.68 3.76
CA SER A 429 6.75 -24.08 4.00
C SER A 429 5.24 -24.31 4.19
N GLN A 430 4.52 -23.37 4.81
CA GLN A 430 3.06 -23.45 4.94
C GLN A 430 2.37 -23.23 3.58
N LEU A 431 2.87 -22.33 2.77
CA LEU A 431 2.36 -22.10 1.41
C LEU A 431 2.62 -23.32 0.53
N GLU A 432 3.85 -23.84 0.53
CA GLU A 432 4.24 -25.05 -0.21
C GLU A 432 3.31 -26.23 0.10
N GLN A 433 3.07 -26.51 1.38
CA GLN A 433 2.17 -27.58 1.81
C GLN A 433 0.69 -27.35 1.42
N ALA A 434 0.31 -26.10 1.17
CA ALA A 434 -1.08 -25.76 0.83
C ALA A 434 -1.35 -25.74 -0.66
N ILE A 435 -0.33 -25.56 -1.52
CA ILE A 435 -0.47 -25.46 -2.97
C ILE A 435 -0.98 -26.79 -3.54
N ALA A 436 -2.11 -26.73 -4.29
CA ALA A 436 -2.72 -27.91 -4.90
C ALA A 436 -2.13 -28.26 -6.27
N SER A 437 -1.58 -27.27 -6.99
CA SER A 437 -0.97 -27.46 -8.31
C SER A 437 0.48 -27.97 -8.20
N GLN A 438 1.08 -28.27 -9.37
CA GLN A 438 2.51 -28.53 -9.46
C GLN A 438 3.28 -27.30 -8.92
N HIS A 439 4.27 -27.53 -8.07
CA HIS A 439 5.06 -26.45 -7.48
C HIS A 439 6.47 -26.87 -7.14
N GLU A 440 7.32 -25.87 -7.00
CA GLU A 440 8.70 -26.00 -6.54
C GLU A 440 9.02 -24.89 -5.54
N LEU A 441 9.94 -25.15 -4.62
CA LEU A 441 10.48 -24.17 -3.67
C LEU A 441 11.98 -24.00 -3.90
N LEU A 442 12.41 -22.78 -4.21
CA LEU A 442 13.81 -22.38 -4.22
C LEU A 442 14.13 -21.60 -2.95
N THR A 443 15.09 -22.05 -2.16
CA THR A 443 15.66 -21.28 -1.05
C THR A 443 17.00 -20.68 -1.45
N ILE A 444 17.16 -19.36 -1.33
CA ILE A 444 18.44 -18.66 -1.48
C ILE A 444 19.00 -18.42 -0.07
N PRO A 445 20.05 -19.15 0.36
CA PRO A 445 20.48 -19.18 1.76
C PRO A 445 20.84 -17.82 2.34
N ASP A 446 21.44 -16.95 1.52
CA ASP A 446 21.89 -15.61 1.92
C ASP A 446 20.89 -14.50 1.58
N GLY A 447 19.76 -14.83 0.93
CA GLY A 447 18.70 -13.90 0.62
C GLY A 447 17.95 -13.42 1.86
N ALA A 448 17.69 -12.13 1.97
CA ALA A 448 16.74 -11.55 2.90
C ALA A 448 15.38 -11.30 2.21
N HIS A 449 14.51 -10.49 2.81
CA HIS A 449 13.17 -10.24 2.28
C HIS A 449 13.22 -9.47 0.95
N GLY A 450 12.74 -10.07 -0.14
CA GLY A 450 12.64 -9.47 -1.46
C GLY A 450 13.98 -9.11 -2.12
N ASP A 451 15.09 -9.72 -1.67
CA ASP A 451 16.43 -9.46 -2.22
C ASP A 451 17.19 -10.72 -2.71
N CYS A 452 16.50 -11.84 -2.84
CA CYS A 452 17.09 -13.10 -3.29
C CYS A 452 17.88 -12.94 -4.59
N ARG A 453 17.37 -12.12 -5.52
CA ARG A 453 18.00 -11.82 -6.82
C ARG A 453 19.31 -11.05 -6.74
N TYR A 454 19.60 -10.41 -5.60
CA TYR A 454 20.88 -9.73 -5.35
C TYR A 454 21.85 -10.62 -4.56
N ALA A 455 21.32 -11.51 -3.73
CA ALA A 455 22.11 -12.42 -2.94
C ALA A 455 22.77 -13.52 -3.80
N ASP A 456 22.00 -14.11 -4.72
CA ASP A 456 22.51 -15.08 -5.72
C ASP A 456 21.73 -14.94 -7.04
N ARG A 457 22.16 -13.99 -7.85
CA ARG A 457 21.48 -13.64 -9.10
C ARG A 457 21.40 -14.80 -10.08
N ASP A 458 22.48 -15.54 -10.23
CA ASP A 458 22.57 -16.58 -11.25
C ASP A 458 21.68 -17.77 -10.89
N THR A 459 21.69 -18.22 -9.65
CA THR A 459 20.77 -19.26 -9.16
C THR A 459 19.32 -18.81 -9.28
N TYR A 460 19.04 -17.56 -8.91
CA TYR A 460 17.70 -16.98 -8.95
C TYR A 460 17.10 -16.99 -10.37
N TYR A 461 17.76 -16.33 -11.33
CA TYR A 461 17.21 -16.21 -12.68
C TYR A 461 17.29 -17.51 -13.47
N ASN A 462 18.36 -18.31 -13.32
CA ASN A 462 18.44 -19.62 -13.95
C ASN A 462 17.28 -20.52 -13.53
N LYS A 463 16.94 -20.55 -12.24
CA LYS A 463 15.80 -21.35 -11.75
C LYS A 463 14.47 -20.85 -12.28
N ILE A 464 14.26 -19.53 -12.32
CA ILE A 464 13.04 -18.94 -12.87
C ILE A 464 12.86 -19.35 -14.33
N PHE A 465 13.86 -19.14 -15.18
CA PHE A 465 13.73 -19.41 -16.62
C PHE A 465 13.72 -20.90 -16.95
N GLU A 466 14.40 -21.74 -16.16
CA GLU A 466 14.23 -23.19 -16.22
C GLU A 466 12.77 -23.60 -15.92
N PHE A 467 12.19 -23.07 -14.85
CA PHE A 467 10.84 -23.40 -14.44
C PHE A 467 9.81 -22.89 -15.44
N VAL A 468 9.81 -21.59 -15.75
CA VAL A 468 8.78 -21.01 -16.64
C VAL A 468 8.91 -21.54 -18.08
N GLY A 469 10.13 -21.79 -18.58
CA GLY A 469 10.39 -22.36 -19.87
C GLY A 469 9.82 -23.78 -20.06
N GLY A 470 9.50 -24.48 -18.98
CA GLY A 470 8.80 -25.76 -19.04
C GLY A 470 7.30 -25.66 -19.37
N TYR A 471 6.72 -24.44 -19.38
CA TYR A 471 5.28 -24.22 -19.52
C TYR A 471 4.89 -23.24 -20.62
N VAL A 472 5.82 -22.47 -21.17
CA VAL A 472 5.61 -21.57 -22.33
C VAL A 472 6.22 -22.18 -23.59
N GLU A 473 5.59 -21.93 -24.77
CA GLU A 473 6.00 -22.48 -26.09
C GLU A 473 6.66 -21.42 -27.01
#